data_d519b9512f514256ce616ac7aba747de
#
_entry.id   d519b9512f514256ce616ac7aba747de
#
_cell.length_a   1.000
_cell.length_b   1.000
_cell.length_c   1.000
_cell.angle_alpha   90.00
_cell.angle_beta   90.00
_cell.angle_gamma   90.00
#
_symmetry.space_group_name_H-M   'P 1'
#
loop_
_entity.id
_entity.type
_entity.pdbx_description
1 polymer ?
#
loop_
_entity_poly.entity_id
_entity_poly.type
_entity_poly.pdbx_seq_one_letter_code
_entity_poly.pdbx_strand_id
1 'polypeptide(L)'
;FLPALLRRELTRRRLPCTVLEETSSRSKTERILSAWEAPLMNGSLFIHRSIRETPLLREMQDWRPFGDRVHDDGLDAVAGALLSTPVRLGRFPNSTPQAPFLWRI
;
A
#
# COMPACT_ATOMS: atom_id res chain seq x y z
N PHE A 1 -4.29 -2.79 -20.69
CA PHE A 1 -3.64 -1.57 -21.20
C PHE A 1 -2.61 -1.01 -20.21
N LEU A 2 -3.04 -0.68 -18.99
CA LEU A 2 -2.14 -0.11 -17.98
C LEU A 2 -0.99 -1.04 -17.58
N PRO A 3 -1.20 -2.35 -17.32
CA PRO A 3 -0.09 -3.25 -17.00
C PRO A 3 0.99 -3.31 -18.08
N ALA A 4 0.61 -3.28 -19.35
CA ALA A 4 1.57 -3.27 -20.46
C ALA A 4 2.40 -1.99 -20.48
N LEU A 5 1.78 -0.83 -20.23
CA LEU A 5 2.49 0.44 -20.11
C LEU A 5 3.47 0.44 -18.95
N LEU A 6 3.06 -0.05 -17.79
CA LEU A 6 3.92 -0.14 -16.61
C LEU A 6 5.12 -1.04 -16.87
N ARG A 7 4.91 -2.22 -17.46
CA ARG A 7 6.01 -3.14 -17.81
C ARG A 7 7.02 -2.48 -18.74
N ARG A 8 6.52 -1.77 -19.76
CA ARG A 8 7.37 -1.05 -20.71
C ARG A 8 8.17 0.05 -20.03
N GLU A 9 7.55 0.82 -19.16
CA GLU A 9 8.22 1.91 -18.44
C GLU A 9 9.26 1.40 -17.45
N LEU A 10 8.96 0.32 -16.72
CA LEU A 10 9.92 -0.32 -15.83
C LEU A 10 11.14 -0.84 -16.57
N THR A 11 10.93 -1.46 -17.74
CA THR A 11 12.02 -1.93 -18.59
C THR A 11 12.85 -0.76 -19.11
N ARG A 12 12.21 0.30 -19.57
CA ARG A 12 12.88 1.50 -20.05
C ARG A 12 13.77 2.14 -18.98
N ARG A 13 13.30 2.17 -17.74
CA ARG A 13 14.02 2.72 -16.58
C ARG A 13 15.00 1.72 -15.96
N ARG A 14 15.08 0.50 -16.47
CA ARG A 14 15.90 -0.59 -15.93
C ARG A 14 15.62 -0.87 -14.46
N LEU A 15 14.37 -0.77 -14.04
CA LEU A 15 13.96 -1.07 -12.68
C LEU A 15 13.66 -2.57 -12.54
N PRO A 16 14.23 -3.25 -11.52
CA PRO A 16 14.04 -4.69 -11.33
C PRO A 16 12.71 -4.99 -10.64
N CYS A 17 11.60 -4.55 -11.24
CA CYS A 17 10.26 -4.75 -10.71
C CYS A 17 9.42 -5.56 -11.69
N THR A 18 8.61 -6.46 -11.15
CA THR A 18 7.64 -7.25 -11.92
C THR A 18 6.24 -6.73 -11.66
N VAL A 19 5.46 -6.55 -12.72
CA VAL A 19 4.06 -6.16 -12.62
C VAL A 19 3.22 -7.43 -12.53
N LEU A 20 2.55 -7.62 -11.40
CA LEU A 20 1.59 -8.71 -11.18
C LEU A 20 0.18 -8.13 -11.27
N GLU A 21 -0.68 -8.80 -12.03
CA GLU A 21 -2.08 -8.45 -12.13
C GLU A 21 -2.87 -9.34 -11.19
N GLU A 22 -3.58 -8.72 -10.25
CA GLU A 22 -4.42 -9.45 -9.31
C GLU A 22 -5.86 -8.97 -9.42
N THR A 23 -6.78 -9.91 -9.33
CA THR A 23 -8.21 -9.63 -9.22
C THR A 23 -8.71 -10.15 -7.88
N SER A 24 -9.60 -9.40 -7.25
CA SER A 24 -10.19 -9.81 -5.99
C SER A 24 -11.69 -10.02 -6.15
N SER A 25 -12.20 -11.10 -5.58
CA SER A 25 -13.64 -11.36 -5.48
C SER A 25 -14.29 -10.66 -4.28
N ARG A 26 -13.49 -10.09 -3.36
CA ARG A 26 -13.98 -9.38 -2.19
C ARG A 26 -14.46 -7.98 -2.56
N SER A 27 -15.45 -7.48 -1.82
CA SER A 27 -15.86 -6.09 -1.95
C SER A 27 -14.71 -5.15 -1.53
N LYS A 28 -14.76 -3.91 -1.99
CA LYS A 28 -13.79 -2.88 -1.64
C LYS A 28 -13.70 -2.68 -0.13
N THR A 29 -14.86 -2.60 0.54
CA THR A 29 -14.94 -2.46 2.00
C THR A 29 -14.27 -3.62 2.73
N GLU A 30 -14.53 -4.85 2.31
CA GLU A 30 -13.89 -6.04 2.89
C GLU A 30 -12.38 -6.05 2.69
N ARG A 31 -11.91 -5.66 1.51
CA ARG A 31 -10.46 -5.56 1.25
C ARG A 31 -9.80 -4.56 2.17
N ILE A 32 -10.37 -3.38 2.30
CA ILE A 32 -9.82 -2.32 3.16
C ILE A 32 -9.79 -2.78 4.62
N LEU A 33 -10.90 -3.29 5.15
CA LEU A 33 -10.95 -3.80 6.53
C LEU A 33 -9.93 -4.91 6.77
N SER A 34 -9.92 -5.93 5.90
CA SER A 34 -9.02 -7.08 6.05
C SER A 34 -7.54 -6.69 6.03
N ALA A 35 -7.18 -5.68 5.25
CA ALA A 35 -5.79 -5.27 5.10
C ALA A 35 -5.31 -4.35 6.21
N TRP A 36 -6.14 -3.40 6.62
CA TRP A 36 -5.72 -2.32 7.50
C TRP A 36 -5.93 -2.60 9.00
N GLU A 37 -6.93 -3.40 9.35
CA GLU A 37 -7.33 -3.58 10.75
C GLU A 37 -6.19 -4.11 11.61
N ALA A 38 -5.60 -5.23 11.26
CA ALA A 38 -4.57 -5.86 12.08
C ALA A 38 -3.30 -5.00 12.23
N PRO A 39 -2.73 -4.44 11.16
CA PRO A 39 -1.56 -3.56 11.29
C PRO A 39 -1.82 -2.31 12.14
N LEU A 40 -3.00 -1.73 12.06
CA LEU A 40 -3.36 -0.57 12.88
C LEU A 40 -3.52 -0.94 14.35
N MET A 41 -4.23 -2.03 14.64
CA MET A 41 -4.47 -2.48 16.02
C MET A 41 -3.17 -2.92 16.70
N ASN A 42 -2.28 -3.56 15.97
CA ASN A 42 -0.99 -4.04 16.50
C ASN A 42 0.08 -2.94 16.58
N GLY A 43 -0.20 -1.76 16.03
CA GLY A 43 0.80 -0.69 15.95
C GLY A 43 2.01 -1.08 15.10
N SER A 44 1.81 -1.96 14.12
CA SER A 44 2.88 -2.44 13.22
C SER A 44 2.90 -1.73 11.86
N LEU A 45 2.05 -0.72 11.68
CA LEU A 45 1.99 0.04 10.45
C LEU A 45 2.96 1.23 10.50
N PHE A 46 3.85 1.26 9.52
CA PHE A 46 4.81 2.35 9.32
C PHE A 46 4.62 2.93 7.94
N ILE A 47 4.64 4.25 7.86
CA ILE A 47 4.58 4.95 6.57
C ILE A 47 5.78 5.86 6.39
N HIS A 48 6.18 6.04 5.14
CA HIS A 48 7.24 6.98 4.82
C HIS A 48 6.75 8.42 5.02
N ARG A 49 7.64 9.29 5.46
CA ARG A 49 7.33 10.72 5.74
C ARG A 49 6.65 11.42 4.56
N SER A 50 7.06 11.12 3.33
CA SER A 50 6.50 11.75 2.13
C SER A 50 5.00 11.51 1.95
N ILE A 51 4.43 10.48 2.59
CA ILE A 51 2.99 10.18 2.50
C ILE A 51 2.13 11.27 3.17
N ARG A 52 2.70 12.05 4.09
CA ARG A 52 1.97 13.14 4.77
C ARG A 52 1.43 14.18 3.80
N GLU A 53 2.13 14.41 2.70
CA GLU A 53 1.73 15.38 1.68
C GLU A 53 0.72 14.81 0.67
N THR A 54 0.32 13.55 0.85
CA THR A 54 -0.64 12.87 -0.01
C THR A 54 -2.03 12.81 0.61
N PRO A 55 -3.08 12.56 -0.17
CA PRO A 55 -4.43 12.40 0.35
C PRO A 55 -4.63 11.16 1.22
N LEU A 56 -3.70 10.22 1.26
CA LEU A 56 -3.87 8.92 1.93
C LEU A 56 -4.21 9.07 3.41
N LEU A 57 -3.51 9.93 4.15
CA LEU A 57 -3.78 10.12 5.58
C LEU A 57 -5.19 10.65 5.83
N ARG A 58 -5.67 11.56 4.97
CA ARG A 58 -7.03 12.08 5.06
C ARG A 58 -8.07 11.00 4.77
N GLU A 59 -7.81 10.17 3.76
CA GLU A 59 -8.66 9.02 3.48
C GLU A 59 -8.74 8.08 4.69
N MET A 60 -7.61 7.82 5.35
CA MET A 60 -7.57 7.01 6.58
C MET A 60 -8.40 7.61 7.71
N GLN A 61 -8.38 8.92 7.88
CA GLN A 61 -9.14 9.61 8.93
C GLN A 61 -10.64 9.64 8.65
N ASP A 62 -11.01 9.82 7.40
CA ASP A 62 -12.41 10.06 7.01
C ASP A 62 -13.16 8.76 6.68
N TRP A 63 -12.46 7.70 6.36
CA TRP A 63 -13.09 6.46 5.90
C TRP A 63 -13.89 5.76 7.00
N ARG A 64 -15.07 5.30 6.62
CA ARG A 64 -15.96 4.46 7.45
C ARG A 64 -16.50 3.31 6.61
N PRO A 65 -16.55 2.08 7.15
CA PRO A 65 -16.94 0.89 6.37
C PRO A 65 -18.38 0.96 5.85
N PHE A 66 -19.27 1.65 6.54
CA PHE A 66 -20.69 1.77 6.19
C PHE A 66 -21.15 3.22 6.18
N GLY A 67 -20.23 4.15 6.01
CA GLY A 67 -20.52 5.57 5.97
C GLY A 67 -20.77 6.10 4.57
N ASP A 68 -20.91 7.43 4.48
CA ASP A 68 -21.01 8.13 3.21
C ASP A 68 -19.80 7.87 2.32
N ARG A 69 -20.01 7.98 1.01
CA ARG A 69 -18.92 7.80 0.04
C ARG A 69 -17.87 8.89 0.23
N VAL A 70 -16.70 8.49 0.66
CA VAL A 70 -15.49 9.31 0.71
C VAL A 70 -14.48 8.77 -0.28
N HIS A 71 -13.49 9.57 -0.61
CA HIS A 71 -12.36 9.10 -1.42
C HIS A 71 -11.59 8.03 -0.64
N ASP A 72 -11.46 6.85 -1.21
CA ASP A 72 -10.81 5.69 -0.59
C ASP A 72 -9.92 4.91 -1.57
N ASP A 73 -9.60 5.50 -2.71
CA ASP A 73 -8.82 4.83 -3.74
C ASP A 73 -7.39 4.52 -3.27
N GLY A 74 -6.80 5.41 -2.50
CA GLY A 74 -5.49 5.18 -1.88
C GLY A 74 -5.54 4.05 -0.85
N LEU A 75 -6.58 4.02 -0.02
CA LEU A 75 -6.78 2.93 0.94
C LEU A 75 -6.95 1.59 0.27
N ASP A 76 -7.72 1.52 -0.81
CA ASP A 76 -7.93 0.28 -1.56
C ASP A 76 -6.67 -0.18 -2.29
N ALA A 77 -5.92 0.74 -2.87
CA ALA A 77 -4.64 0.43 -3.51
C ALA A 77 -3.62 -0.16 -2.52
N VAL A 78 -3.50 0.44 -1.35
CA VAL A 78 -2.62 -0.07 -0.28
C VAL A 78 -3.15 -1.39 0.26
N ALA A 79 -4.46 -1.54 0.42
CA ALA A 79 -5.08 -2.79 0.83
C ALA A 79 -4.72 -3.94 -0.13
N GLY A 80 -4.80 -3.70 -1.42
CA GLY A 80 -4.36 -4.68 -2.42
C GLY A 80 -2.90 -5.09 -2.24
N ALA A 81 -2.03 -4.13 -1.99
CA ALA A 81 -0.61 -4.41 -1.75
C ALA A 81 -0.37 -5.20 -0.46
N LEU A 82 -1.06 -4.86 0.63
CA LEU A 82 -0.92 -5.54 1.92
C LEU A 82 -1.47 -6.97 1.90
N LEU A 83 -2.50 -7.23 1.10
CA LEU A 83 -3.11 -8.55 0.98
C LEU A 83 -2.36 -9.45 -0.02
N SER A 84 -1.50 -8.90 -0.85
CA SER A 84 -0.68 -9.69 -1.76
C SER A 84 0.41 -10.43 -1.00
N THR A 85 0.87 -11.55 -1.56
CA THR A 85 1.97 -12.32 -0.97
C THR A 85 3.26 -11.51 -1.04
N PRO A 86 3.87 -11.16 0.11
CA PRO A 86 5.10 -10.37 0.11
C PRO A 86 6.26 -11.17 -0.49
N VAL A 87 6.97 -10.53 -1.40
CA VAL A 87 8.25 -11.04 -1.87
C VAL A 87 9.32 -10.61 -0.87
N ARG A 88 9.97 -11.59 -0.24
CA ARG A 88 11.12 -11.28 0.63
C ARG A 88 12.29 -10.89 -0.26
N LEU A 89 12.62 -9.63 -0.23
CA LEU A 89 13.92 -9.17 -0.71
C LEU A 89 14.98 -9.71 0.26
N GLY A 90 16.09 -10.26 -0.29
CA GLY A 90 17.19 -10.72 0.55
C GLY A 90 17.64 -9.61 1.50
N ARG A 91 18.11 -9.98 2.69
CA ARG A 91 18.65 -9.01 3.64
C ARG A 91 19.81 -8.26 2.99
N PHE A 92 19.64 -6.97 2.81
CA PHE A 92 20.80 -6.11 2.53
C PHE A 92 21.60 -5.96 3.84
N PRO A 93 22.89 -6.30 3.85
CA PRO A 93 23.67 -6.38 5.10
C PRO A 93 23.74 -5.09 5.91
N ASN A 94 23.34 -3.94 5.37
CA ASN A 94 23.44 -2.62 5.99
C ASN A 94 22.13 -1.81 5.95
N SER A 95 20.99 -2.44 5.72
CA SER A 95 19.70 -1.73 5.75
C SER A 95 19.10 -1.73 7.14
N THR A 96 19.67 -0.96 8.03
CA THR A 96 18.95 -0.55 9.23
C THR A 96 17.91 0.47 8.78
N PRO A 97 16.60 0.28 9.07
CA PRO A 97 15.61 1.28 8.78
C PRO A 97 16.03 2.58 9.48
N GLN A 98 16.34 3.61 8.73
CA GLN A 98 16.67 4.89 9.31
C GLN A 98 15.39 5.49 9.88
N ALA A 99 15.29 5.53 11.20
CA ALA A 99 14.15 6.04 11.95
C ALA A 99 13.60 7.42 11.48
N PRO A 100 14.41 8.36 10.93
CA PRO A 100 13.88 9.63 10.46
C PRO A 100 12.96 9.54 9.22
N PHE A 101 12.94 8.44 8.50
CA PHE A 101 12.15 8.29 7.28
C PHE A 101 10.84 7.51 7.47
N LEU A 102 10.66 6.84 8.60
CA LEU A 102 9.51 6.01 8.91
C LEU A 102 8.73 6.58 10.09
N TRP A 103 7.42 6.60 9.96
CA TRP A 103 6.51 7.02 11.02
C TRP A 103 5.61 5.87 11.41
N ARG A 104 5.50 5.67 12.71
CA ARG A 104 4.54 4.75 13.26
C ARG A 104 3.18 5.45 13.40
N ILE A 105 2.18 4.80 12.90
CA ILE A 105 0.79 5.24 13.05
C ILE A 105 0.19 4.59 14.29
#